data_ab030249f600941423d494e97d4c0ee1
#
_entry.id   ab030249f600941423d494e97d4c0ee1
#
_cell.length_a   1.000
_cell.length_b   1.000
_cell.length_c   1.000
_cell.angle_alpha   90.00
_cell.angle_beta   90.00
_cell.angle_gamma   90.00
#
_symmetry.space_group_name_H-M   'P 1'
#
loop_
_entity.id
_entity.type
_entity.pdbx_description
1 polymer ?
#
loop_
_entity_poly.entity_id
_entity_poly.type
_entity_poly.pdbx_seq_one_letter_code
_entity_poly.pdbx_strand_id
1 'polypeptide(L)'
;AELIEDLDAVEAVGAYNSMFDYKKALPFTDLYISKLYSPDFFDWEAYQNDRCEAIAHGSKPHSQKEFEPDVFRFHGKTYPLFDLWGLSCEHLLNNPDYKQMCYDNEWKTASGKYYPTNAEKAYAYCFQQEDFEEAHTALEDAIIESMLFALIGKKTKHKFERGIEYFPYKKLGRFDEDWGL
;
A
#
# COMPACT_ATOMS: atom_id res chain seq x y z
N ALA A 1 11.81 5.96 18.70
CA ALA A 1 12.78 4.93 19.05
C ALA A 1 12.31 3.57 18.56
N GLU A 2 11.16 3.09 19.00
CA GLU A 2 10.59 1.77 18.65
C GLU A 2 10.56 1.48 17.14
N LEU A 3 9.97 2.38 16.34
CA LEU A 3 9.90 2.20 14.88
C LEU A 3 11.30 2.04 14.22
N ILE A 4 12.31 2.74 14.72
CA ILE A 4 13.68 2.63 14.17
C ILE A 4 14.26 1.27 14.55
N GLU A 5 14.05 0.82 15.78
CA GLU A 5 14.51 -0.49 16.27
C GLU A 5 13.84 -1.63 15.48
N ASP A 6 12.53 -1.52 15.22
CA ASP A 6 11.80 -2.49 14.41
C ASP A 6 12.31 -2.53 12.96
N LEU A 7 12.53 -1.36 12.35
CA LEU A 7 13.09 -1.28 11.00
C LEU A 7 14.54 -1.78 10.93
N ASP A 8 15.30 -1.68 12.01
CA ASP A 8 16.67 -2.22 12.08
C ASP A 8 16.69 -3.76 12.09
N ALA A 9 15.59 -4.38 12.48
CA ALA A 9 15.46 -5.83 12.58
C ALA A 9 14.88 -6.50 11.33
N VAL A 10 14.42 -5.72 10.32
CA VAL A 10 13.76 -6.27 9.13
C VAL A 10 14.61 -6.13 7.87
N GLU A 11 14.41 -7.06 6.93
CA GLU A 11 15.13 -7.08 5.64
C GLU A 11 14.33 -6.39 4.52
N ALA A 12 13.02 -6.20 4.70
CA ALA A 12 12.13 -5.61 3.71
C ALA A 12 10.91 -4.97 4.38
N VAL A 13 10.24 -4.09 3.65
CA VAL A 13 9.01 -3.44 4.08
C VAL A 13 7.90 -3.77 3.07
N GLY A 14 6.70 -4.04 3.57
CA GLY A 14 5.52 -4.25 2.75
C GLY A 14 4.32 -3.53 3.33
N ALA A 15 3.46 -3.01 2.46
CA ALA A 15 2.19 -2.43 2.85
C ALA A 15 1.14 -2.59 1.74
N TYR A 16 -0.13 -2.62 2.13
CA TYR A 16 -1.23 -2.60 1.18
C TYR A 16 -1.44 -1.18 0.66
N ASN A 17 -1.33 -0.98 -0.65
CA ASN A 17 -1.27 0.34 -1.26
C ASN A 17 -0.07 1.18 -0.75
N SER A 18 1.12 0.60 -0.81
CA SER A 18 2.40 1.19 -0.37
C SER A 18 2.64 2.61 -0.90
N MET A 19 1.97 3.01 -1.98
CA MET A 19 2.00 4.36 -2.51
C MET A 19 1.50 5.40 -1.51
N PHE A 20 0.49 5.05 -0.70
CA PHE A 20 -0.02 5.95 0.34
C PHE A 20 1.01 6.14 1.45
N ASP A 21 1.57 5.04 1.95
CA ASP A 21 2.56 5.07 3.02
C ASP A 21 3.81 5.81 2.58
N TYR A 22 4.33 5.45 1.41
CA TYR A 22 5.56 6.01 0.88
C TYR A 22 5.46 7.51 0.55
N LYS A 23 4.34 7.95 -0.05
CA LYS A 23 4.18 9.37 -0.48
C LYS A 23 3.57 10.28 0.57
N LYS A 24 2.81 9.74 1.51
CA LYS A 24 2.03 10.56 2.45
C LYS A 24 2.42 10.34 3.89
N ALA A 25 2.35 9.11 4.39
CA ALA A 25 2.53 8.85 5.82
C ALA A 25 3.99 8.94 6.25
N LEU A 26 4.88 8.23 5.57
CA LEU A 26 6.28 8.09 5.98
C LEU A 26 7.14 9.35 5.82
N PRO A 27 7.01 10.20 4.79
CA PRO A 27 7.73 11.46 4.75
C PRO A 27 7.47 12.36 5.97
N PHE A 28 6.25 12.36 6.48
CA PHE A 28 5.94 13.08 7.72
C PHE A 28 6.59 12.45 8.94
N THR A 29 6.62 11.13 9.00
CA THR A 29 7.20 10.39 10.13
C THR A 29 8.71 10.56 10.14
N ASP A 30 9.39 10.41 9.01
CA ASP A 30 10.84 10.60 8.91
C ASP A 30 11.26 12.02 9.27
N LEU A 31 10.50 12.98 8.80
CA LEU A 31 10.66 14.40 9.13
C LEU A 31 10.49 14.65 10.62
N TYR A 32 9.46 14.09 11.24
CA TYR A 32 9.21 14.22 12.67
C TYR A 32 10.32 13.61 13.50
N ILE A 33 10.79 12.42 13.11
CA ILE A 33 11.91 11.74 13.75
C ILE A 33 13.20 12.56 13.60
N SER A 34 13.50 13.03 12.40
CA SER A 34 14.68 13.88 12.16
C SER A 34 14.67 15.13 13.01
N LYS A 35 13.50 15.75 13.19
CA LYS A 35 13.32 16.91 14.07
C LYS A 35 13.57 16.57 15.56
N LEU A 36 13.15 15.40 16.02
CA LEU A 36 13.34 14.97 17.41
C LEU A 36 14.80 14.68 17.73
N TYR A 37 15.55 14.09 16.78
CA TYR A 37 16.93 13.67 16.98
C TYR A 37 17.99 14.70 16.53
N SER A 38 17.60 15.65 15.68
CA SER A 38 18.49 16.70 15.16
C SER A 38 17.71 18.01 14.97
N PRO A 39 17.19 18.60 16.04
CA PRO A 39 16.30 19.78 15.95
C PRO A 39 16.96 20.99 15.27
N ASP A 40 18.28 21.10 15.32
CA ASP A 40 19.04 22.21 14.75
C ASP A 40 19.26 22.10 13.22
N PHE A 41 18.98 20.94 12.65
CA PHE A 41 19.19 20.67 11.21
C PHE A 41 17.89 20.68 10.37
N PHE A 42 16.74 20.70 11.03
CA PHE A 42 15.49 20.64 10.33
C PHE A 42 14.74 21.97 10.37
N ASP A 43 14.72 22.65 9.25
CA ASP A 43 13.93 23.86 9.06
C ASP A 43 12.51 23.50 8.57
N TRP A 44 11.57 23.45 9.53
CA TRP A 44 10.16 23.17 9.24
C TRP A 44 9.51 24.24 8.35
N GLU A 45 9.90 25.47 8.54
CA GLU A 45 9.33 26.60 7.78
C GLU A 45 9.81 26.53 6.31
N ALA A 46 11.09 26.29 6.09
CA ALA A 46 11.65 26.05 4.75
C ALA A 46 11.00 24.84 4.06
N TYR A 47 10.74 23.75 4.78
CA TYR A 47 10.03 22.59 4.23
C TYR A 47 8.59 22.89 3.83
N GLN A 48 7.83 23.60 4.67
CA GLN A 48 6.46 24.00 4.35
C GLN A 48 6.41 24.95 3.17
N ASN A 49 7.36 25.88 3.08
CA ASN A 49 7.48 26.83 1.97
C ASN A 49 7.80 26.09 0.66
N ASP A 50 8.79 25.20 0.63
CA ASP A 50 9.10 24.36 -0.55
C ASP A 50 7.89 23.55 -1.01
N ARG A 51 7.13 23.00 -0.08
CA ARG A 51 5.90 22.27 -0.39
C ARG A 51 4.81 23.15 -0.96
N CYS A 52 4.59 24.33 -0.39
CA CYS A 52 3.60 25.29 -0.86
C CYS A 52 3.98 25.84 -2.24
N GLU A 53 5.25 26.18 -2.45
CA GLU A 53 5.77 26.65 -3.74
C GLU A 53 5.66 25.55 -4.81
N ALA A 54 6.03 24.33 -4.49
CA ALA A 54 5.93 23.22 -5.41
C ALA A 54 4.48 22.95 -5.85
N ILE A 55 3.52 23.04 -4.93
CA ILE A 55 2.09 22.91 -5.25
C ILE A 55 1.61 24.08 -6.12
N ALA A 56 1.99 25.32 -5.77
CA ALA A 56 1.60 26.52 -6.51
C ALA A 56 2.11 26.52 -7.96
N HIS A 57 3.28 25.93 -8.19
CA HIS A 57 3.90 25.84 -9.53
C HIS A 57 3.62 24.50 -10.24
N GLY A 58 2.75 23.65 -9.71
CA GLY A 58 2.43 22.36 -10.30
C GLY A 58 3.62 21.37 -10.33
N SER A 59 4.67 21.65 -9.54
CA SER A 59 5.85 20.80 -9.41
C SER A 59 5.72 19.87 -8.20
N LYS A 60 6.55 18.82 -8.17
CA LYS A 60 6.58 17.91 -7.02
C LYS A 60 7.50 18.48 -5.94
N PRO A 61 7.08 18.47 -4.65
CA PRO A 61 7.97 18.81 -3.54
C PRO A 61 9.25 17.97 -3.57
N HIS A 62 10.34 18.51 -3.01
CA HIS A 62 11.66 17.85 -3.02
C HIS A 62 11.62 16.41 -2.46
N SER A 63 10.85 16.19 -1.40
CA SER A 63 10.62 14.88 -0.80
C SER A 63 9.92 13.85 -1.71
N GLN A 64 9.34 14.28 -2.84
CA GLN A 64 8.69 13.40 -3.82
C GLN A 64 9.53 13.15 -5.07
N LYS A 65 10.69 13.81 -5.22
CA LYS A 65 11.55 13.69 -6.42
C LYS A 65 12.39 12.40 -6.42
N GLU A 66 12.62 11.82 -5.25
CA GLU A 66 13.46 10.64 -5.06
C GLU A 66 12.66 9.33 -4.93
N PHE A 67 11.42 9.32 -5.47
CA PHE A 67 10.60 8.13 -5.42
C PHE A 67 11.15 7.04 -6.32
N GLU A 68 11.68 5.99 -5.72
CA GLU A 68 12.04 4.74 -6.35
C GLU A 68 10.94 3.71 -6.05
N PRO A 69 10.30 3.11 -7.06
CA PRO A 69 9.11 2.28 -6.83
C PRO A 69 9.39 0.94 -6.14
N ASP A 70 10.64 0.50 -6.14
CA ASP A 70 11.06 -0.81 -5.62
C ASP A 70 11.85 -0.75 -4.31
N VAL A 71 12.10 0.46 -3.80
CA VAL A 71 12.83 0.68 -2.55
C VAL A 71 12.11 1.66 -1.64
N PHE A 72 12.20 1.41 -0.36
CA PHE A 72 11.78 2.28 0.71
C PHE A 72 13.00 2.86 1.41
N ARG A 73 13.08 4.19 1.52
CA ARG A 73 14.16 4.89 2.21
C ARG A 73 13.62 5.52 3.48
N PHE A 74 14.24 5.19 4.60
CA PHE A 74 13.87 5.73 5.88
C PHE A 74 15.08 5.84 6.79
N HIS A 75 15.26 7.00 7.41
CA HIS A 75 16.33 7.27 8.38
C HIS A 75 17.74 6.83 7.92
N GLY A 76 18.08 7.16 6.66
CA GLY A 76 19.38 6.84 6.06
C GLY A 76 19.55 5.39 5.59
N LYS A 77 18.57 4.52 5.80
CA LYS A 77 18.56 3.13 5.33
C LYS A 77 17.66 2.93 4.11
N THR A 78 17.94 1.89 3.38
CA THR A 78 17.18 1.50 2.17
C THR A 78 16.70 0.06 2.33
N TYR A 79 15.40 -0.16 2.15
CA TYR A 79 14.75 -1.45 2.27
C TYR A 79 14.10 -1.83 0.94
N PRO A 80 14.10 -3.10 0.54
CA PRO A 80 13.22 -3.59 -0.51
C PRO A 80 11.76 -3.32 -0.15
N LEU A 81 10.98 -2.81 -1.10
CA LEU A 81 9.57 -2.49 -0.92
C LEU A 81 8.70 -3.50 -1.67
N PHE A 82 7.67 -4.00 -1.01
CA PHE A 82 6.63 -4.84 -1.60
C PHE A 82 5.28 -4.14 -1.52
N ASP A 83 4.62 -3.99 -2.65
CA ASP A 83 3.23 -3.52 -2.70
C ASP A 83 2.27 -4.69 -2.61
N LEU A 84 1.71 -4.90 -1.42
CA LEU A 84 0.79 -6.01 -1.18
C LEU A 84 -0.51 -5.87 -1.97
N TRP A 85 -0.90 -4.66 -2.34
CA TRP A 85 -2.06 -4.45 -3.22
C TRP A 85 -1.82 -5.04 -4.62
N GLY A 86 -0.68 -4.70 -5.23
CA GLY A 86 -0.29 -5.25 -6.53
C GLY A 86 -0.20 -6.77 -6.50
N LEU A 87 0.49 -7.30 -5.50
CA LEU A 87 0.66 -8.74 -5.30
C LEU A 87 -0.68 -9.46 -5.04
N SER A 88 -1.58 -8.86 -4.26
CA SER A 88 -2.92 -9.41 -4.02
C SER A 88 -3.75 -9.44 -5.30
N CYS A 89 -3.76 -8.36 -6.07
CA CYS A 89 -4.46 -8.33 -7.35
C CYS A 89 -3.97 -9.43 -8.29
N GLU A 90 -2.66 -9.64 -8.37
CA GLU A 90 -2.06 -10.63 -9.28
C GLU A 90 -2.27 -12.07 -8.81
N HIS A 91 -1.97 -12.34 -7.55
CA HIS A 91 -1.85 -13.72 -7.07
C HIS A 91 -3.07 -14.23 -6.32
N LEU A 92 -3.90 -13.36 -5.75
CA LEU A 92 -5.07 -13.78 -4.96
C LEU A 92 -6.38 -13.49 -5.67
N LEU A 93 -6.57 -12.29 -6.22
CA LEU A 93 -7.87 -11.81 -6.66
C LEU A 93 -8.14 -11.99 -8.17
N ASN A 94 -7.10 -12.06 -9.00
CA ASN A 94 -7.27 -12.24 -10.44
C ASN A 94 -7.62 -13.71 -10.78
N ASN A 95 -8.83 -14.12 -10.41
CA ASN A 95 -9.35 -15.46 -10.69
C ASN A 95 -10.89 -15.44 -10.78
N PRO A 96 -11.49 -16.44 -11.46
CA PRO A 96 -12.94 -16.51 -11.65
C PRO A 96 -13.75 -16.60 -10.35
N ASP A 97 -13.24 -17.30 -9.33
CA ASP A 97 -13.97 -17.53 -8.08
C ASP A 97 -14.15 -16.21 -7.31
N TYR A 98 -13.11 -15.37 -7.27
CA TYR A 98 -13.24 -14.04 -6.67
C TYR A 98 -14.23 -13.16 -7.43
N LYS A 99 -14.18 -13.18 -8.76
CA LYS A 99 -15.11 -12.43 -9.59
C LYS A 99 -16.56 -12.87 -9.38
N GLN A 100 -16.79 -14.18 -9.29
CA GLN A 100 -18.10 -14.73 -9.00
C GLN A 100 -18.59 -14.30 -7.61
N MET A 101 -17.73 -14.39 -6.58
CA MET A 101 -18.07 -13.93 -5.23
C MET A 101 -18.41 -12.44 -5.20
N CYS A 102 -17.68 -11.61 -5.94
CA CYS A 102 -18.01 -10.19 -6.08
C CYS A 102 -19.39 -9.98 -6.72
N TYR A 103 -19.76 -10.78 -7.70
CA TYR A 103 -21.07 -10.71 -8.35
C TYR A 103 -22.18 -11.12 -7.39
N ASP A 104 -22.04 -12.27 -6.72
CA ASP A 104 -23.03 -12.84 -5.82
C ASP A 104 -23.29 -11.93 -4.62
N ASN A 105 -22.27 -11.22 -4.12
CA ASN A 105 -22.36 -10.30 -2.98
C ASN A 105 -22.53 -8.83 -3.40
N GLU A 106 -22.72 -8.55 -4.68
CA GLU A 106 -22.78 -7.18 -5.23
C GLU A 106 -21.58 -6.30 -4.87
N TRP A 107 -20.42 -6.91 -4.67
CA TRP A 107 -19.18 -6.19 -4.36
C TRP A 107 -18.61 -5.53 -5.60
N LYS A 108 -18.65 -4.21 -5.61
CA LYS A 108 -18.11 -3.38 -6.71
C LYS A 108 -17.56 -2.07 -6.17
N THR A 109 -16.67 -1.44 -6.93
CA THR A 109 -16.21 -0.09 -6.60
C THR A 109 -17.38 0.91 -6.62
N ALA A 110 -17.22 2.06 -5.99
CA ALA A 110 -18.23 3.12 -5.97
C ALA A 110 -18.69 3.57 -7.39
N SER A 111 -17.80 3.44 -8.38
CA SER A 111 -18.14 3.72 -9.79
C SER A 111 -18.94 2.61 -10.46
N GLY A 112 -19.07 1.44 -9.85
CA GLY A 112 -19.67 0.24 -10.43
C GLY A 112 -18.83 -0.44 -11.51
N LYS A 113 -17.67 0.11 -11.88
CA LYS A 113 -16.89 -0.32 -13.06
C LYS A 113 -15.88 -1.43 -12.79
N TYR A 114 -15.37 -1.51 -11.56
CA TYR A 114 -14.27 -2.41 -11.23
C TYR A 114 -14.59 -3.29 -10.03
N TYR A 115 -13.89 -4.40 -9.95
CA TYR A 115 -13.86 -5.24 -8.76
C TYR A 115 -13.20 -4.50 -7.59
N PRO A 116 -13.71 -4.60 -6.35
CA PRO A 116 -13.02 -4.04 -5.20
C PRO A 116 -11.73 -4.82 -4.95
N THR A 117 -10.67 -4.12 -4.56
CA THR A 117 -9.35 -4.74 -4.35
C THR A 117 -8.68 -4.23 -3.08
N ASN A 118 -9.44 -3.68 -2.14
CA ASN A 118 -8.95 -3.30 -0.82
C ASN A 118 -8.61 -4.52 0.04
N ALA A 119 -7.83 -4.32 1.10
CA ALA A 119 -7.36 -5.40 1.98
C ALA A 119 -8.52 -6.17 2.61
N GLU A 120 -9.58 -5.46 3.05
CA GLU A 120 -10.80 -6.03 3.61
C GLU A 120 -11.43 -7.09 2.68
N LYS A 121 -11.69 -6.74 1.41
CA LYS A 121 -12.32 -7.65 0.45
C LYS A 121 -11.40 -8.78 0.02
N ALA A 122 -10.09 -8.51 -0.06
CA ALA A 122 -9.09 -9.54 -0.29
C ALA A 122 -9.07 -10.55 0.87
N TYR A 123 -9.10 -10.09 2.10
CA TYR A 123 -9.16 -10.92 3.30
C TYR A 123 -10.47 -11.72 3.35
N ALA A 124 -11.62 -11.06 3.21
CA ALA A 124 -12.93 -11.69 3.20
C ALA A 124 -13.00 -12.87 2.22
N TYR A 125 -12.51 -12.68 1.01
CA TYR A 125 -12.42 -13.73 0.00
C TYR A 125 -11.47 -14.86 0.40
N CYS A 126 -10.23 -14.52 0.77
CA CYS A 126 -9.20 -15.53 1.03
C CYS A 126 -9.51 -16.42 2.24
N PHE A 127 -10.23 -15.88 3.24
CA PHE A 127 -10.58 -16.58 4.48
C PHE A 127 -12.06 -16.98 4.55
N GLN A 128 -12.81 -16.83 3.46
CA GLN A 128 -14.24 -17.20 3.36
C GLN A 128 -15.09 -16.54 4.45
N GLN A 129 -14.88 -15.24 4.68
CA GLN A 129 -15.56 -14.43 5.68
C GLN A 129 -16.29 -13.26 4.99
N GLU A 130 -17.40 -13.54 4.33
CA GLU A 130 -18.12 -12.57 3.48
C GLU A 130 -18.59 -11.32 4.24
N ASP A 131 -18.96 -11.49 5.52
CA ASP A 131 -19.41 -10.41 6.41
C ASP A 131 -18.24 -9.72 7.16
N PHE A 132 -17.00 -9.97 6.75
CA PHE A 132 -15.86 -9.35 7.41
C PHE A 132 -15.84 -7.84 7.17
N GLU A 133 -15.75 -7.08 8.26
CA GLU A 133 -15.57 -5.64 8.27
C GLU A 133 -14.27 -5.30 9.01
N GLU A 134 -13.41 -4.52 8.37
CA GLU A 134 -12.16 -4.06 8.93
C GLU A 134 -12.42 -2.95 9.97
N ALA A 135 -11.84 -3.09 11.17
CA ALA A 135 -12.03 -2.09 12.22
C ALA A 135 -11.17 -0.81 12.02
N HIS A 136 -10.37 -0.77 10.95
CA HIS A 136 -9.54 0.39 10.56
C HIS A 136 -8.61 0.89 11.67
N THR A 137 -8.04 -0.04 12.43
CA THR A 137 -6.93 0.26 13.34
C THR A 137 -5.62 -0.18 12.71
N ALA A 138 -4.54 0.59 12.90
CA ALA A 138 -3.25 0.28 12.31
C ALA A 138 -2.72 -1.13 12.65
N LEU A 139 -3.07 -1.65 13.83
CA LEU A 139 -2.67 -3.01 14.22
C LEU A 139 -3.47 -4.07 13.48
N GLU A 140 -4.77 -3.91 13.34
CA GLU A 140 -5.63 -4.86 12.61
C GLU A 140 -5.31 -4.85 11.13
N ASP A 141 -5.10 -3.66 10.55
CA ASP A 141 -4.66 -3.51 9.16
C ASP A 141 -3.35 -4.29 8.95
N ALA A 142 -2.35 -4.11 9.82
CA ALA A 142 -1.08 -4.84 9.74
C ALA A 142 -1.24 -6.36 9.89
N ILE A 143 -2.16 -6.83 10.74
CA ILE A 143 -2.46 -8.26 10.88
C ILE A 143 -3.06 -8.82 9.60
N ILE A 144 -4.08 -8.16 9.04
CA ILE A 144 -4.73 -8.55 7.78
C ILE A 144 -3.70 -8.60 6.65
N GLU A 145 -2.91 -7.57 6.52
CA GLU A 145 -1.86 -7.47 5.49
C GLU A 145 -0.81 -8.57 5.64
N SER A 146 -0.39 -8.87 6.87
CA SER A 146 0.56 -9.96 7.14
C SER A 146 0.01 -11.34 6.76
N MET A 147 -1.28 -11.57 6.99
CA MET A 147 -1.96 -12.81 6.63
C MET A 147 -2.07 -12.95 5.11
N LEU A 148 -2.43 -11.88 4.41
CA LEU A 148 -2.45 -11.84 2.93
C LEU A 148 -1.06 -12.08 2.35
N PHE A 149 -0.03 -11.45 2.91
CA PHE A 149 1.36 -11.65 2.50
C PHE A 149 1.82 -13.09 2.68
N ALA A 150 1.47 -13.72 3.80
CA ALA A 150 1.76 -15.13 4.05
C ALA A 150 1.10 -16.07 3.01
N LEU A 151 -0.15 -15.79 2.61
CA LEU A 151 -0.83 -16.53 1.55
C LEU A 151 -0.15 -16.34 0.18
N ILE A 152 0.23 -15.12 -0.17
CA ILE A 152 0.97 -14.81 -1.40
C ILE A 152 2.29 -15.59 -1.40
N GLY A 153 3.06 -15.51 -0.32
CA GLY A 153 4.31 -16.25 -0.17
C GLY A 153 4.15 -17.74 -0.37
N LYS A 154 3.13 -18.35 0.26
CA LYS A 154 2.81 -19.76 0.11
C LYS A 154 2.43 -20.12 -1.34
N LYS A 155 1.59 -19.31 -1.98
CA LYS A 155 1.08 -19.56 -3.34
C LYS A 155 2.18 -19.43 -4.39
N THR A 156 3.06 -18.45 -4.24
CA THR A 156 4.15 -18.15 -5.16
C THR A 156 5.46 -18.86 -4.84
N LYS A 157 5.53 -19.61 -3.74
CA LYS A 157 6.76 -20.18 -3.17
C LYS A 157 7.82 -19.09 -2.93
N HIS A 158 7.37 -17.93 -2.42
CA HIS A 158 8.19 -16.73 -2.16
C HIS A 158 8.87 -16.15 -3.41
N LYS A 159 8.31 -16.38 -4.60
CA LYS A 159 8.77 -15.80 -5.86
C LYS A 159 7.77 -14.75 -6.31
N PHE A 160 8.00 -13.52 -5.93
CA PHE A 160 7.19 -12.37 -6.33
C PHE A 160 8.09 -11.15 -6.57
N GLU A 161 7.61 -10.22 -7.40
CA GLU A 161 8.34 -9.02 -7.76
C GLU A 161 8.25 -7.97 -6.66
N ARG A 162 9.27 -7.12 -6.59
CA ARG A 162 9.32 -5.94 -5.73
C ARG A 162 8.70 -4.75 -6.44
N GLY A 163 8.31 -3.77 -5.66
CA GLY A 163 7.94 -2.48 -6.19
C GLY A 163 6.45 -2.20 -6.16
N ILE A 164 6.13 -0.97 -6.55
CA ILE A 164 4.76 -0.46 -6.57
C ILE A 164 4.22 -0.52 -7.99
N GLU A 165 3.07 -1.14 -8.13
CA GLU A 165 2.34 -1.17 -9.37
C GLU A 165 1.26 -0.07 -9.41
N TYR A 166 1.20 0.66 -10.51
CA TYR A 166 0.15 1.64 -10.72
C TYR A 166 -1.12 0.99 -11.27
N PHE A 167 -2.23 1.16 -10.56
CA PHE A 167 -3.54 0.65 -10.95
C PHE A 167 -3.62 -0.90 -11.06
N PRO A 168 -3.17 -1.66 -10.06
CA PRO A 168 -3.12 -3.12 -10.13
C PRO A 168 -4.52 -3.76 -10.27
N TYR A 169 -5.59 -3.09 -9.83
CA TYR A 169 -6.97 -3.53 -9.99
C TYR A 169 -7.37 -3.77 -11.44
N LYS A 170 -6.70 -3.12 -12.40
CA LYS A 170 -6.97 -3.34 -13.84
C LYS A 170 -6.65 -4.75 -14.31
N LYS A 171 -5.83 -5.50 -13.56
CA LYS A 171 -5.54 -6.91 -13.86
C LYS A 171 -6.78 -7.80 -13.75
N LEU A 172 -7.76 -7.41 -12.94
CA LEU A 172 -8.99 -8.15 -12.77
C LEU A 172 -9.98 -7.93 -13.94
N GLY A 173 -9.75 -6.93 -14.79
CA GLY A 173 -10.72 -6.52 -15.80
C GLY A 173 -11.79 -5.58 -15.22
N ARG A 174 -12.89 -5.49 -15.92
CA ARG A 174 -13.99 -4.60 -15.55
C ARG A 174 -15.22 -5.41 -15.12
N PHE A 175 -15.77 -5.02 -13.96
CA PHE A 175 -16.97 -5.65 -13.41
C PHE A 175 -18.19 -5.45 -14.32
N ASP A 176 -18.40 -4.22 -14.82
CA ASP A 176 -19.53 -3.90 -15.69
C ASP A 176 -19.46 -4.61 -17.07
N GLU A 177 -18.27 -4.88 -17.59
CA GLU A 177 -18.08 -5.61 -18.84
C GLU A 177 -18.28 -7.12 -18.67
N ASP A 178 -17.74 -7.70 -17.61
CA ASP A 178 -17.82 -9.13 -17.33
C ASP A 178 -19.28 -9.58 -17.07
N TRP A 179 -20.12 -8.68 -16.51
CA TRP A 179 -21.49 -9.00 -16.09
C TRP A 179 -22.59 -8.28 -16.91
N GLY A 180 -22.22 -7.50 -17.92
CA GLY A 180 -23.16 -6.87 -18.86
C GLY A 180 -24.05 -5.80 -18.23
N LEU A 181 -23.51 -5.01 -17.27
CA LEU A 181 -24.23 -4.00 -16.48
C LEU A 181 -24.01 -2.58 -17.02
#